data_607286292b84d418d6e32432a7cc4059
#
_entry.id   607286292b84d418d6e32432a7cc4059
#
_cell.length_a   1.000
_cell.length_b   1.000
_cell.length_c   1.000
_cell.angle_alpha   90.00
_cell.angle_beta   90.00
_cell.angle_gamma   90.00
#
_symmetry.space_group_name_H-M   'P 1'
#
loop_
_entity.id
_entity.type
_entity.pdbx_description
1 polymer ?
#
loop_
_entity_poly.entity_id
_entity_poly.type
_entity_poly.pdbx_seq_one_letter_code
_entity_poly.pdbx_strand_id
1 'polypeptide(L)'
;MSPESAAPAMPTRTPDGILPSAARSTLLVENAADAIQRIGPLVRITPPARRYALWELARRAGVSPEVFQTWTIRQEARGTVLNVFPSKGKQIFFPNARPELLRQLSRNEMPVARKSWLVEPDSQIRALVPDFIVPFAGESGASEPLFLATSSDRVECTVDLLLVVLLVLSRWEESIATEHDNHGRFASQQSVAFKHGFLERPIVDEYGLAFEQVLTFLNPAWRPAERRLRAKLSHDADHVGIPFQPKNLLRHMVRGSATNTWREIWGWLPDCEPADLRAVRDIVNVTRSYKLDSAVYWMASPPSLRDSGYDPKHRKIRRVIDWLRDQGVESGVQPGYSTFRSPERLRREINTLREVLGDGPLGGRQHYLRWCLDTWIHWEMCGLTYDSTLCYADHLGFRAGTCIPYQPWLLSLNRPADLLEVPLLVMDRTLLGYMKLNEEKSVDAVHRCISRCRAVGGVFTMVWHNNALHYPRYRSLYTKLLKITEGADRFDWKAELSSALGNAPWKSKCAIGS
;
A
#
# COMPACT_ATOMS: atom_id res chain seq x y z
N MET A 1 60.12 11.37 -21.58
CA MET A 1 59.24 10.72 -22.58
C MET A 1 58.23 9.88 -21.84
N SER A 2 57.05 10.42 -21.64
CA SER A 2 55.94 9.79 -20.94
C SER A 2 55.04 9.05 -21.97
N PRO A 3 54.49 7.88 -21.69
CA PRO A 3 53.50 7.27 -22.57
C PRO A 3 52.08 7.78 -22.25
N GLU A 4 51.38 8.12 -23.30
CA GLU A 4 50.00 8.55 -23.34
C GLU A 4 49.05 7.46 -22.81
N SER A 5 48.06 7.88 -21.99
CA SER A 5 46.96 7.04 -21.56
C SER A 5 45.88 6.96 -22.63
N ALA A 6 45.66 5.77 -23.16
CA ALA A 6 44.56 5.52 -24.09
C ALA A 6 43.20 5.51 -23.34
N ALA A 7 42.25 6.28 -23.87
CA ALA A 7 40.86 6.28 -23.42
C ALA A 7 40.17 4.96 -23.80
N PRO A 8 39.25 4.46 -22.99
CA PRO A 8 38.50 3.24 -23.33
C PRO A 8 37.52 3.49 -24.46
N ALA A 9 37.51 2.58 -25.44
CA ALA A 9 36.63 2.61 -26.60
C ALA A 9 35.15 2.48 -26.21
N MET A 10 34.30 3.30 -26.81
CA MET A 10 32.85 3.17 -26.71
C MET A 10 32.36 1.89 -27.38
N PRO A 11 31.36 1.20 -26.83
CA PRO A 11 30.78 0.03 -27.47
C PRO A 11 29.99 0.41 -28.73
N THR A 12 30.18 -0.33 -29.80
CA THR A 12 29.53 -0.17 -31.11
C THR A 12 28.02 -0.41 -31.02
N ARG A 13 27.24 0.48 -31.61
CA ARG A 13 25.77 0.34 -31.74
C ARG A 13 25.42 -0.81 -32.71
N THR A 14 24.53 -1.69 -32.30
CA THR A 14 23.86 -2.64 -33.18
C THR A 14 22.71 -1.98 -33.95
N PRO A 15 22.31 -2.50 -35.14
CA PRO A 15 21.33 -1.85 -36.01
C PRO A 15 19.94 -1.62 -35.43
N ASP A 16 19.57 -2.30 -34.37
CA ASP A 16 18.19 -2.25 -33.81
C ASP A 16 18.03 -1.30 -32.61
N GLY A 17 19.03 -0.54 -32.22
CA GLY A 17 18.93 0.50 -31.20
C GLY A 17 18.58 0.00 -29.76
N ILE A 18 18.63 -1.30 -29.51
CA ILE A 18 18.30 -1.92 -28.22
C ILE A 18 19.59 -2.23 -27.47
N LEU A 19 19.83 -1.51 -26.38
CA LEU A 19 20.93 -1.81 -25.46
C LEU A 19 20.68 -3.16 -24.76
N PRO A 20 21.71 -3.97 -24.46
CA PRO A 20 21.58 -5.22 -23.68
C PRO A 20 20.95 -4.95 -22.32
N SER A 21 20.17 -5.89 -21.80
CA SER A 21 19.39 -5.73 -20.55
C SER A 21 20.25 -5.35 -19.33
N ALA A 22 21.50 -5.80 -19.29
CA ALA A 22 22.47 -5.47 -18.24
C ALA A 22 22.87 -3.99 -18.25
N ALA A 23 23.04 -3.38 -19.44
CA ALA A 23 23.38 -1.96 -19.55
C ALA A 23 22.21 -1.04 -19.19
N ARG A 24 20.97 -1.46 -19.46
CA ARG A 24 19.76 -0.74 -18.98
C ARG A 24 19.63 -0.77 -17.47
N SER A 25 19.94 -1.89 -16.83
CA SER A 25 19.91 -2.01 -15.37
C SER A 25 20.96 -1.11 -14.69
N THR A 26 22.17 -1.02 -15.26
CA THR A 26 23.26 -0.19 -14.73
C THR A 26 22.94 1.30 -14.87
N LEU A 27 22.42 1.74 -16.02
CA LEU A 27 22.01 3.14 -16.24
C LEU A 27 20.84 3.57 -15.33
N LEU A 28 19.88 2.67 -15.08
CA LEU A 28 18.77 2.93 -14.14
C LEU A 28 19.27 3.02 -12.69
N VAL A 29 20.27 2.21 -12.31
CA VAL A 29 20.87 2.23 -10.97
C VAL A 29 21.67 3.51 -10.75
N GLU A 30 22.47 3.95 -11.70
CA GLU A 30 23.24 5.19 -11.60
C GLU A 30 22.33 6.43 -11.55
N ASN A 31 21.28 6.48 -12.38
CA ASN A 31 20.31 7.58 -12.34
C ASN A 31 19.45 7.59 -11.08
N ALA A 32 19.11 6.42 -10.52
CA ALA A 32 18.36 6.34 -9.26
C ALA A 32 19.22 6.74 -8.05
N ALA A 33 20.51 6.37 -8.03
CA ALA A 33 21.43 6.76 -6.98
C ALA A 33 21.71 8.28 -6.99
N ASP A 34 21.87 8.88 -8.16
CA ASP A 34 22.01 10.33 -8.34
C ASP A 34 20.72 11.09 -7.99
N ALA A 35 19.54 10.52 -8.26
CA ALA A 35 18.25 11.09 -7.88
C ALA A 35 18.07 11.07 -6.35
N ILE A 36 18.52 10.02 -5.67
CA ILE A 36 18.47 9.87 -4.20
C ILE A 36 19.33 10.94 -3.49
N GLN A 37 20.45 11.35 -4.06
CA GLN A 37 21.30 12.42 -3.51
C GLN A 37 20.75 13.84 -3.72
N ARG A 38 19.78 14.04 -4.62
CA ARG A 38 19.21 15.35 -4.96
C ARG A 38 17.82 15.60 -4.38
N ILE A 39 17.31 14.76 -3.49
CA ILE A 39 16.01 14.94 -2.87
C ILE A 39 16.04 16.09 -1.88
N GLY A 40 15.99 17.28 -2.39
CA GLY A 40 15.35 18.40 -1.74
C GLY A 40 13.87 18.38 -2.18
N PRO A 41 12.94 18.77 -1.33
CA PRO A 41 11.53 18.36 -1.39
C PRO A 41 10.68 19.22 -2.33
N LEU A 42 11.09 19.45 -3.51
CA LEU A 42 10.26 20.12 -4.51
C LEU A 42 9.22 19.15 -5.04
N VAL A 43 8.03 19.15 -4.42
CA VAL A 43 6.83 18.59 -5.05
C VAL A 43 6.56 19.40 -6.33
N ARG A 44 7.05 18.92 -7.45
CA ARG A 44 6.69 19.49 -8.76
C ARG A 44 5.33 18.94 -9.15
N ILE A 45 4.31 19.78 -9.09
CA ILE A 45 2.99 19.45 -9.58
C ILE A 45 3.02 19.55 -11.12
N THR A 46 3.41 18.47 -11.75
CA THR A 46 3.44 18.41 -13.22
C THR A 46 2.06 18.03 -13.77
N PRO A 47 1.77 18.32 -15.05
CA PRO A 47 0.52 17.84 -15.67
C PRO A 47 0.32 16.31 -15.55
N PRO A 48 1.33 15.44 -15.70
CA PRO A 48 1.19 14.01 -15.40
C PRO A 48 0.77 13.70 -13.96
N ALA A 49 1.34 14.39 -12.97
CA ALA A 49 0.99 14.19 -11.57
C ALA A 49 -0.46 14.59 -11.28
N ARG A 50 -0.95 15.70 -11.85
CA ARG A 50 -2.36 16.11 -11.76
C ARG A 50 -3.29 15.10 -12.43
N ARG A 51 -2.91 14.61 -13.59
CA ARG A 51 -3.70 13.58 -14.30
C ARG A 51 -3.77 12.28 -13.51
N TYR A 52 -2.66 11.87 -12.90
CA TYR A 52 -2.62 10.72 -12.00
C TYR A 52 -3.57 10.93 -10.80
N ALA A 53 -3.45 12.05 -10.08
CA ALA A 53 -4.31 12.35 -8.93
C ALA A 53 -5.80 12.39 -9.32
N LEU A 54 -6.10 12.97 -10.47
CA LEU A 54 -7.47 13.00 -11.00
C LEU A 54 -7.99 11.58 -11.32
N TRP A 55 -7.16 10.73 -11.91
CA TRP A 55 -7.53 9.33 -12.13
C TRP A 55 -7.78 8.60 -10.82
N GLU A 56 -6.88 8.77 -9.83
CA GLU A 56 -7.04 8.16 -8.51
C GLU A 56 -8.33 8.61 -7.82
N LEU A 57 -8.74 9.84 -8.01
CA LEU A 57 -10.03 10.36 -7.54
C LEU A 57 -11.21 9.76 -8.33
N ALA A 58 -11.13 9.77 -9.66
CA ALA A 58 -12.19 9.32 -10.55
C ALA A 58 -12.50 7.81 -10.39
N ARG A 59 -11.48 6.96 -10.34
CA ARG A 59 -11.71 5.51 -10.17
C ARG A 59 -12.33 5.17 -8.82
N ARG A 60 -12.05 5.95 -7.76
CA ARG A 60 -12.70 5.82 -6.45
C ARG A 60 -14.16 6.28 -6.48
N ALA A 61 -14.49 7.17 -7.39
CA ALA A 61 -15.87 7.55 -7.68
C ALA A 61 -16.62 6.52 -8.56
N GLY A 62 -15.97 5.40 -8.93
CA GLY A 62 -16.58 4.37 -9.77
C GLY A 62 -16.52 4.67 -11.27
N VAL A 63 -15.63 5.54 -11.71
CA VAL A 63 -15.39 5.86 -13.13
C VAL A 63 -14.49 4.79 -13.74
N SER A 64 -14.94 4.19 -14.85
CA SER A 64 -14.10 3.24 -15.59
C SER A 64 -13.02 3.94 -16.41
N PRO A 65 -11.92 3.21 -16.78
CA PRO A 65 -10.87 3.78 -17.64
C PRO A 65 -11.40 4.32 -18.96
N GLU A 66 -12.38 3.63 -19.58
CA GLU A 66 -12.97 4.01 -20.86
C GLU A 66 -13.72 5.34 -20.73
N VAL A 67 -14.51 5.50 -19.67
CA VAL A 67 -15.22 6.76 -19.38
C VAL A 67 -14.22 7.88 -19.10
N PHE A 68 -13.19 7.63 -18.28
CA PHE A 68 -12.15 8.62 -17.99
C PHE A 68 -11.44 9.11 -19.25
N GLN A 69 -11.18 8.24 -20.22
CA GLN A 69 -10.56 8.60 -21.50
C GLN A 69 -11.40 9.53 -22.35
N THR A 70 -12.73 9.58 -22.16
CA THR A 70 -13.61 10.53 -22.85
C THR A 70 -13.54 11.94 -22.27
N TRP A 71 -12.97 12.10 -21.07
CA TRP A 71 -12.88 13.39 -20.42
C TRP A 71 -11.76 14.25 -21.01
N THR A 72 -12.00 15.54 -21.12
CA THR A 72 -10.97 16.48 -21.53
C THR A 72 -10.47 17.26 -20.31
N ILE A 73 -9.17 17.33 -20.19
CA ILE A 73 -8.47 18.00 -19.08
C ILE A 73 -7.72 19.20 -19.65
N ARG A 74 -8.07 20.40 -19.21
CA ARG A 74 -7.41 21.64 -19.63
C ARG A 74 -6.77 22.31 -18.42
N GLN A 75 -5.49 22.59 -18.51
CA GLN A 75 -4.78 23.36 -17.50
C GLN A 75 -4.95 24.84 -17.80
N GLU A 76 -5.41 25.61 -16.82
CA GLU A 76 -5.55 27.07 -16.87
C GLU A 76 -4.63 27.72 -15.81
N ALA A 77 -4.44 29.02 -15.90
CA ALA A 77 -3.62 29.76 -14.95
C ALA A 77 -4.06 29.60 -13.49
N ARG A 78 -5.36 29.46 -13.26
CA ARG A 78 -5.97 29.36 -11.92
C ARG A 78 -6.18 27.93 -11.44
N GLY A 79 -6.08 26.93 -12.32
CA GLY A 79 -6.37 25.54 -11.97
C GLY A 79 -6.58 24.63 -13.16
N THR A 80 -7.23 23.52 -12.90
CA THR A 80 -7.53 22.48 -13.89
C THR A 80 -9.03 22.46 -14.14
N VAL A 81 -9.45 22.64 -15.40
CA VAL A 81 -10.82 22.43 -15.87
C VAL A 81 -10.97 21.03 -16.42
N LEU A 82 -11.93 20.30 -15.91
CA LEU A 82 -12.27 18.97 -16.32
C LEU A 82 -13.66 18.99 -16.98
N ASN A 83 -13.76 18.60 -18.26
CA ASN A 83 -15.04 18.36 -18.91
C ASN A 83 -15.38 16.88 -18.73
N VAL A 84 -16.35 16.60 -17.88
CA VAL A 84 -16.80 15.24 -17.53
C VAL A 84 -17.95 14.85 -18.40
N PHE A 85 -18.59 14.84 -19.06
CA PHE A 85 -19.69 14.56 -19.99
C PHE A 85 -19.65 15.58 -21.15
N PRO A 86 -18.63 15.48 -22.04
CA PRO A 86 -18.37 16.53 -23.04
C PRO A 86 -19.58 16.86 -23.92
N SER A 87 -20.41 15.86 -24.29
CA SER A 87 -21.63 16.06 -25.05
C SER A 87 -22.71 16.87 -24.32
N LYS A 88 -22.60 17.04 -23.00
CA LYS A 88 -23.52 17.79 -22.14
C LYS A 88 -22.93 19.10 -21.61
N GLY A 89 -21.69 19.43 -21.98
CA GLY A 89 -21.00 20.66 -21.53
C GLY A 89 -20.71 20.73 -20.03
N LYS A 90 -20.71 19.60 -19.32
CA LYS A 90 -20.55 19.56 -17.85
C LYS A 90 -19.10 19.71 -17.42
N GLN A 91 -18.82 20.60 -16.49
CA GLN A 91 -17.48 20.98 -16.06
C GLN A 91 -17.27 20.88 -14.55
N ILE A 92 -16.04 20.50 -14.16
CA ILE A 92 -15.55 20.58 -12.80
C ILE A 92 -14.24 21.37 -12.81
N PHE A 93 -14.12 22.33 -11.90
CA PHE A 93 -12.90 23.13 -11.74
C PHE A 93 -12.19 22.75 -10.45
N PHE A 94 -10.88 22.48 -10.55
CA PHE A 94 -9.98 22.28 -9.43
C PHE A 94 -8.98 23.43 -9.39
N PRO A 95 -8.95 24.26 -8.33
CA PRO A 95 -8.03 25.37 -8.23
C PRO A 95 -6.58 24.87 -8.07
N ASN A 96 -5.62 25.70 -8.42
CA ASN A 96 -4.23 25.50 -8.01
C ASN A 96 -4.07 25.81 -6.51
N ALA A 97 -3.09 25.16 -5.89
CA ALA A 97 -2.71 25.46 -4.51
C ALA A 97 -2.35 26.92 -4.32
N ARG A 98 -2.78 27.49 -3.18
CA ARG A 98 -2.43 28.87 -2.81
C ARG A 98 -0.90 29.00 -2.65
N PRO A 99 -0.31 30.17 -2.97
CA PRO A 99 1.13 30.40 -2.85
C PRO A 99 1.69 30.10 -1.44
N GLU A 100 0.90 30.34 -0.39
CA GLU A 100 1.25 30.06 1.00
C GLU A 100 1.48 28.57 1.23
N LEU A 101 0.56 27.71 0.77
CA LEU A 101 0.69 26.26 0.85
C LEU A 101 1.95 25.79 0.10
N LEU A 102 2.18 26.30 -1.12
CA LEU A 102 3.37 25.93 -1.88
C LEU A 102 4.67 26.36 -1.19
N ARG A 103 4.68 27.51 -0.51
CA ARG A 103 5.82 27.94 0.30
C ARG A 103 6.06 27.03 1.50
N GLN A 104 5.02 26.62 2.22
CA GLN A 104 5.12 25.68 3.33
C GLN A 104 5.69 24.34 2.84
N LEU A 105 5.11 23.78 1.78
CA LEU A 105 5.60 22.53 1.19
C LEU A 105 7.06 22.63 0.74
N SER A 106 7.48 23.76 0.15
CA SER A 106 8.86 23.97 -0.29
C SER A 106 9.86 24.10 0.86
N ARG A 107 9.40 24.47 2.05
CA ARG A 107 10.20 24.57 3.29
C ARG A 107 10.13 23.31 4.14
N ASN A 108 9.45 22.26 3.70
CA ASN A 108 9.19 21.06 4.50
C ASN A 108 8.36 21.31 5.75
N GLU A 109 7.53 22.33 5.72
CA GLU A 109 6.61 22.62 6.80
C GLU A 109 5.32 21.82 6.58
N MET A 110 4.82 21.19 7.65
CA MET A 110 3.57 20.45 7.60
C MET A 110 2.38 21.41 7.59
N PRO A 111 1.58 21.47 6.51
CA PRO A 111 0.39 22.32 6.47
C PRO A 111 -0.71 21.82 7.41
N VAL A 112 -1.55 22.74 7.84
CA VAL A 112 -2.67 22.45 8.74
C VAL A 112 -3.78 21.71 7.98
N ALA A 113 -4.41 20.74 8.65
CA ALA A 113 -5.63 20.11 8.16
C ALA A 113 -6.86 20.95 8.48
N ARG A 114 -7.87 20.92 7.61
CA ARG A 114 -9.15 21.55 7.86
C ARG A 114 -10.31 20.59 7.63
N LYS A 115 -11.46 20.91 8.21
CA LYS A 115 -12.73 20.23 7.92
C LYS A 115 -13.41 20.88 6.72
N SER A 116 -14.12 20.08 5.94
CA SER A 116 -14.89 20.51 4.79
C SER A 116 -16.15 19.64 4.65
N TRP A 117 -17.14 20.07 3.89
CA TRP A 117 -18.37 19.33 3.64
C TRP A 117 -18.80 19.43 2.17
N LEU A 118 -19.77 18.65 1.76
CA LEU A 118 -20.45 18.80 0.47
C LEU A 118 -21.49 19.91 0.54
N VAL A 119 -21.79 20.53 -0.62
CA VAL A 119 -22.78 21.64 -0.71
C VAL A 119 -24.19 21.16 -0.40
N GLU A 120 -24.53 19.94 -0.81
CA GLU A 120 -25.83 19.34 -0.51
C GLU A 120 -25.66 18.11 0.37
N PRO A 121 -26.16 18.21 1.61
CA PRO A 121 -25.86 17.24 2.64
C PRO A 121 -26.72 15.98 2.64
N ASP A 122 -27.53 15.72 1.63
CA ASP A 122 -28.62 14.75 1.69
C ASP A 122 -28.27 13.36 1.12
N SER A 123 -27.07 12.88 1.36
CA SER A 123 -26.68 11.58 0.88
C SER A 123 -26.36 10.59 2.01
N GLN A 124 -26.47 9.29 1.72
CA GLN A 124 -26.05 8.19 2.59
C GLN A 124 -24.60 8.34 3.07
N ILE A 125 -23.76 9.08 2.34
CA ILE A 125 -22.37 9.39 2.70
C ILE A 125 -22.32 10.24 3.98
N ARG A 126 -23.27 11.14 4.20
CA ARG A 126 -23.30 11.99 5.39
C ARG A 126 -23.46 11.18 6.68
N ALA A 127 -24.14 10.06 6.63
CA ALA A 127 -24.28 9.17 7.80
C ALA A 127 -22.97 8.45 8.16
N LEU A 128 -22.12 8.17 7.15
CA LEU A 128 -20.84 7.46 7.32
C LEU A 128 -19.67 8.42 7.50
N VAL A 129 -19.71 9.58 6.85
CA VAL A 129 -18.64 10.59 6.81
C VAL A 129 -19.27 11.98 6.97
N PRO A 130 -19.59 12.40 8.19
CA PRO A 130 -20.29 13.67 8.42
C PRO A 130 -19.48 14.90 7.96
N ASP A 131 -18.15 14.81 7.97
CA ASP A 131 -17.22 15.86 7.56
C ASP A 131 -16.13 15.28 6.68
N PHE A 132 -15.68 16.01 5.67
CA PHE A 132 -14.44 15.71 4.94
C PHE A 132 -13.28 16.38 5.64
N ILE A 133 -12.18 15.66 5.82
CA ILE A 133 -10.94 16.20 6.35
C ILE A 133 -9.99 16.38 5.19
N VAL A 134 -9.49 17.59 5.01
CA VAL A 134 -8.50 17.92 3.98
C VAL A 134 -7.18 18.19 4.68
N PRO A 135 -6.26 17.20 4.75
CA PRO A 135 -4.89 17.44 5.18
C PRO A 135 -4.21 18.38 4.18
N PHE A 136 -3.19 19.08 4.60
CA PHE A 136 -2.43 19.98 3.73
C PHE A 136 -3.27 21.12 3.12
N ALA A 137 -4.22 21.67 3.87
CA ALA A 137 -5.09 22.74 3.39
C ALA A 137 -4.43 24.14 3.39
N GLY A 138 -3.34 24.32 4.13
CA GLY A 138 -2.51 25.53 4.10
C GLY A 138 -2.90 26.64 5.06
N GLU A 139 -4.14 26.75 5.52
CA GLU A 139 -4.58 27.72 6.51
C GLU A 139 -5.67 27.16 7.41
N SER A 140 -5.68 27.54 8.68
CA SER A 140 -6.76 27.30 9.63
C SER A 140 -7.90 28.27 9.30
N GLY A 141 -8.70 27.94 8.31
CA GLY A 141 -9.87 28.73 7.95
C GLY A 141 -11.15 28.12 8.46
N ALA A 142 -12.24 28.87 8.35
CA ALA A 142 -13.57 28.37 8.56
C ALA A 142 -13.81 27.12 7.73
N SER A 143 -14.62 26.21 8.24
CA SER A 143 -15.15 25.10 7.48
C SER A 143 -15.81 25.60 6.21
N GLU A 144 -15.35 25.19 5.04
CA GLU A 144 -15.92 25.52 3.74
C GLU A 144 -16.38 24.25 3.02
N PRO A 145 -17.39 24.34 2.16
CA PRO A 145 -17.78 23.21 1.31
C PRO A 145 -16.58 22.73 0.48
N LEU A 146 -16.44 21.40 0.33
CA LEU A 146 -15.39 20.83 -0.53
C LEU A 146 -15.68 21.14 -2.01
N PHE A 147 -16.94 21.11 -2.41
CA PHE A 147 -17.39 21.41 -3.75
C PHE A 147 -18.56 22.41 -3.70
N LEU A 148 -18.57 23.36 -4.64
CA LEU A 148 -19.61 24.38 -4.83
C LEU A 148 -20.21 24.23 -6.23
N ALA A 149 -21.51 24.01 -6.32
CA ALA A 149 -22.25 24.13 -7.58
C ALA A 149 -22.41 25.62 -7.92
N THR A 150 -21.74 26.07 -8.97
CA THR A 150 -21.89 27.45 -9.47
C THR A 150 -22.97 27.59 -10.52
N SER A 151 -23.36 26.47 -11.15
CA SER A 151 -24.52 26.32 -12.04
C SER A 151 -24.91 24.85 -12.14
N SER A 152 -26.00 24.53 -12.86
CA SER A 152 -26.38 23.15 -13.20
C SER A 152 -25.33 22.39 -14.02
N ASP A 153 -24.37 23.10 -14.60
CA ASP A 153 -23.37 22.57 -15.53
C ASP A 153 -21.94 22.69 -15.03
N ARG A 154 -21.76 23.39 -13.91
CA ARG A 154 -20.43 23.66 -13.37
C ARG A 154 -20.35 23.51 -11.84
N VAL A 155 -19.36 22.75 -11.39
CA VAL A 155 -18.99 22.58 -9.99
C VAL A 155 -17.54 23.01 -9.80
N GLU A 156 -17.23 23.68 -8.71
CA GLU A 156 -15.88 24.11 -8.35
C GLU A 156 -15.44 23.47 -7.03
N CYS A 157 -14.25 22.91 -7.01
CA CYS A 157 -13.60 22.49 -5.78
C CYS A 157 -13.00 23.72 -5.06
N THR A 158 -13.10 23.79 -3.75
CA THR A 158 -12.61 24.95 -2.98
C THR A 158 -11.13 24.85 -2.59
N VAL A 159 -10.52 23.69 -2.82
CA VAL A 159 -9.11 23.39 -2.51
C VAL A 159 -8.43 22.72 -3.68
N ASP A 160 -7.10 22.73 -3.73
CA ASP A 160 -6.35 21.88 -4.68
C ASP A 160 -6.40 20.42 -4.22
N LEU A 161 -7.57 19.79 -4.43
CA LEU A 161 -7.82 18.41 -4.03
C LEU A 161 -6.90 17.43 -4.77
N LEU A 162 -6.49 17.76 -6.01
CA LEU A 162 -5.57 16.92 -6.79
C LEU A 162 -4.19 16.90 -6.14
N LEU A 163 -3.71 18.04 -5.63
CA LEU A 163 -2.48 18.08 -4.86
C LEU A 163 -2.62 17.27 -3.56
N VAL A 164 -3.71 17.41 -2.83
CA VAL A 164 -3.95 16.67 -1.58
C VAL A 164 -3.91 15.16 -1.83
N VAL A 165 -4.61 14.67 -2.86
CA VAL A 165 -4.59 13.25 -3.25
C VAL A 165 -3.17 12.79 -3.58
N LEU A 166 -2.43 13.58 -4.35
CA LEU A 166 -1.04 13.28 -4.71
C LEU A 166 -0.15 13.17 -3.47
N LEU A 167 -0.21 14.15 -2.56
CA LEU A 167 0.62 14.18 -1.34
C LEU A 167 0.32 13.01 -0.41
N VAL A 168 -0.95 12.63 -0.24
CA VAL A 168 -1.34 11.51 0.61
C VAL A 168 -0.87 10.19 0.00
N LEU A 169 -1.16 9.93 -1.28
CA LEU A 169 -0.84 8.66 -1.94
C LEU A 169 0.66 8.48 -2.20
N SER A 170 1.43 9.55 -2.34
CA SER A 170 2.88 9.49 -2.46
C SER A 170 3.62 9.41 -1.11
N ARG A 171 2.91 9.48 0.01
CA ARG A 171 3.48 9.54 1.37
C ARG A 171 4.44 10.71 1.56
N TRP A 172 4.10 11.86 0.96
CA TRP A 172 4.95 13.06 1.04
C TRP A 172 5.30 13.44 2.48
N GLU A 173 4.36 13.33 3.44
CA GLU A 173 4.62 13.65 4.84
C GLU A 173 5.78 12.86 5.46
N GLU A 174 6.02 11.63 4.98
CA GLU A 174 7.14 10.81 5.45
C GLU A 174 8.48 11.25 4.86
N SER A 175 8.48 12.03 3.77
CA SER A 175 9.71 12.60 3.21
C SER A 175 10.31 13.70 4.08
N ILE A 176 9.48 14.35 4.88
CA ILE A 176 9.88 15.45 5.78
C ILE A 176 9.94 15.03 7.25
N ALA A 177 9.62 13.78 7.55
CA ALA A 177 9.65 13.27 8.91
C ALA A 177 11.10 13.14 9.42
N THR A 178 11.38 13.76 10.55
CA THR A 178 12.71 13.73 11.21
C THR A 178 12.80 12.68 12.29
N GLU A 179 11.67 12.26 12.86
CA GLU A 179 11.60 11.30 13.95
C GLU A 179 11.05 9.97 13.48
N HIS A 180 11.68 8.90 13.97
CA HIS A 180 11.31 7.53 13.68
C HIS A 180 11.35 6.71 14.98
N ASP A 181 10.65 5.59 14.99
CA ASP A 181 10.72 4.66 16.11
C ASP A 181 12.07 3.90 16.16
N ASN A 182 12.25 3.06 17.19
CA ASN A 182 13.48 2.25 17.39
C ASN A 182 13.78 1.28 16.23
N HIS A 183 12.87 1.11 15.29
CA HIS A 183 13.03 0.30 14.07
C HIS A 183 13.23 1.15 12.81
N GLY A 184 13.31 2.47 12.95
CA GLY A 184 13.43 3.41 11.83
C GLY A 184 12.14 3.53 11.01
N ARG A 185 10.97 3.28 11.63
CA ARG A 185 9.65 3.39 11.00
C ARG A 185 9.01 4.73 11.35
N PHE A 186 8.22 5.25 10.44
CA PHE A 186 7.37 6.41 10.70
C PHE A 186 6.29 6.03 11.73
N ALA A 187 6.30 6.69 12.89
CA ALA A 187 5.35 6.45 13.96
C ALA A 187 4.01 7.15 13.69
N SER A 188 2.90 6.54 14.12
CA SER A 188 1.57 7.10 13.90
C SER A 188 1.42 8.52 14.46
N GLN A 189 1.99 8.80 15.64
CA GLN A 189 1.91 10.11 16.30
C GLN A 189 2.55 11.25 15.49
N GLN A 190 3.45 10.92 14.56
CA GLN A 190 4.06 11.92 13.67
C GLN A 190 3.13 12.32 12.53
N SER A 191 2.16 11.47 12.20
CA SER A 191 1.27 11.70 11.06
C SER A 191 0.28 12.84 11.31
N VAL A 192 -0.05 13.55 10.23
CA VAL A 192 -1.14 14.52 10.23
C VAL A 192 -2.47 13.85 10.60
N ALA A 193 -2.64 12.57 10.25
CA ALA A 193 -3.83 11.80 10.55
C ALA A 193 -4.04 11.59 12.05
N PHE A 194 -2.98 11.30 12.80
CA PHE A 194 -3.05 11.19 14.26
C PHE A 194 -3.29 12.54 14.91
N LYS A 195 -2.52 13.55 14.52
CA LYS A 195 -2.60 14.91 15.10
C LYS A 195 -3.98 15.54 14.93
N HIS A 196 -4.71 15.18 13.90
CA HIS A 196 -6.04 15.70 13.60
C HIS A 196 -7.19 14.69 13.77
N GLY A 197 -6.92 13.52 14.37
CA GLY A 197 -7.95 12.55 14.79
C GLY A 197 -8.64 11.80 13.63
N PHE A 198 -7.98 11.60 12.47
CA PHE A 198 -8.57 10.88 11.35
C PHE A 198 -7.79 9.61 10.92
N LEU A 199 -7.00 9.06 11.82
CA LEU A 199 -6.16 7.89 11.55
C LEU A 199 -6.96 6.69 11.01
N GLU A 200 -8.18 6.49 11.55
CA GLU A 200 -9.09 5.41 11.13
C GLU A 200 -9.95 5.78 9.91
N ARG A 201 -9.63 6.82 9.12
CA ARG A 201 -10.42 7.25 7.96
C ARG A 201 -9.65 7.06 6.65
N PRO A 202 -10.23 6.37 5.63
CA PRO A 202 -9.66 6.27 4.29
C PRO A 202 -10.00 7.54 3.49
N ILE A 203 -9.39 8.66 3.84
CA ILE A 203 -9.79 10.00 3.38
C ILE A 203 -9.76 10.16 1.87
N VAL A 204 -8.82 9.51 1.15
CA VAL A 204 -8.75 9.58 -0.32
C VAL A 204 -9.92 8.85 -0.96
N ASP A 205 -10.34 7.74 -0.36
CA ASP A 205 -11.50 7.00 -0.83
C ASP A 205 -12.80 7.77 -0.53
N GLU A 206 -12.86 8.46 0.62
CA GLU A 206 -13.96 9.36 0.97
C GLU A 206 -14.07 10.53 -0.03
N TYR A 207 -12.94 11.08 -0.52
CA TYR A 207 -12.99 12.07 -1.62
C TYR A 207 -13.55 11.47 -2.90
N GLY A 208 -13.30 10.20 -3.17
CA GLY A 208 -13.95 9.47 -4.28
C GLY A 208 -15.46 9.45 -4.15
N LEU A 209 -15.99 9.21 -2.92
CA LEU A 209 -17.43 9.29 -2.66
C LEU A 209 -17.98 10.71 -2.87
N ALA A 210 -17.25 11.74 -2.41
CA ALA A 210 -17.64 13.13 -2.65
C ALA A 210 -17.67 13.47 -4.15
N PHE A 211 -16.67 12.98 -4.88
CA PHE A 211 -16.58 13.19 -6.32
C PHE A 211 -17.70 12.46 -7.09
N GLU A 212 -18.11 11.29 -6.63
CA GLU A 212 -19.29 10.59 -7.15
C GLU A 212 -20.56 11.42 -7.04
N GLN A 213 -20.78 12.09 -5.89
CA GLN A 213 -21.92 12.98 -5.70
C GLN A 213 -21.90 14.13 -6.72
N VAL A 214 -20.72 14.71 -6.96
CA VAL A 214 -20.54 15.76 -7.98
C VAL A 214 -20.89 15.23 -9.37
N LEU A 215 -20.43 14.04 -9.74
CA LEU A 215 -20.76 13.42 -11.04
C LEU A 215 -22.25 13.13 -11.17
N THR A 216 -22.89 12.65 -10.12
CA THR A 216 -24.34 12.39 -10.08
C THR A 216 -25.13 13.69 -10.19
N PHE A 217 -24.72 14.77 -9.51
CA PHE A 217 -25.33 16.09 -9.65
C PHE A 217 -25.26 16.60 -11.09
N LEU A 218 -24.08 16.53 -11.70
CA LEU A 218 -23.88 16.98 -13.09
C LEU A 218 -24.62 16.09 -14.14
N ASN A 219 -24.78 14.81 -13.83
CA ASN A 219 -25.50 13.88 -14.70
C ASN A 219 -26.30 12.85 -13.87
N PRO A 220 -27.57 13.14 -13.54
CA PRO A 220 -28.40 12.23 -12.74
C PRO A 220 -28.62 10.84 -13.36
N ALA A 221 -28.34 10.65 -14.65
CA ALA A 221 -28.38 9.34 -15.31
C ALA A 221 -27.09 8.53 -15.15
N TRP A 222 -26.03 9.14 -14.69
CA TRP A 222 -24.76 8.44 -14.44
C TRP A 222 -24.91 7.46 -13.27
N ARG A 223 -24.25 6.31 -13.38
CA ARG A 223 -24.22 5.29 -12.33
C ARG A 223 -22.77 4.86 -12.08
N PRO A 224 -22.33 4.86 -10.82
CA PRO A 224 -21.00 4.34 -10.46
C PRO A 224 -20.93 2.83 -10.61
N ALA A 225 -19.74 2.28 -10.68
CA ALA A 225 -19.52 0.85 -10.52
C ALA A 225 -19.95 0.38 -9.12
N GLU A 226 -20.45 -0.84 -9.04
CA GLU A 226 -20.87 -1.44 -7.77
C GLU A 226 -19.67 -1.56 -6.81
N ARG A 227 -19.88 -1.19 -5.57
CA ARG A 227 -18.88 -1.31 -4.49
C ARG A 227 -19.11 -2.55 -3.68
N ARG A 228 -18.06 -3.39 -3.58
CA ARG A 228 -18.07 -4.59 -2.74
C ARG A 228 -16.87 -4.58 -1.82
N LEU A 229 -17.08 -5.03 -0.58
CA LEU A 229 -15.98 -5.29 0.33
C LEU A 229 -15.18 -6.47 -0.19
N ARG A 230 -13.88 -6.30 -0.34
CA ARG A 230 -12.94 -7.38 -0.64
C ARG A 230 -12.01 -7.59 0.55
N ALA A 231 -11.44 -8.77 0.69
CA ALA A 231 -10.49 -9.07 1.76
C ALA A 231 -9.21 -9.70 1.22
N LYS A 232 -8.06 -9.31 1.79
CA LYS A 232 -6.77 -9.97 1.62
C LYS A 232 -6.16 -10.24 2.99
N LEU A 233 -6.20 -11.50 3.40
CA LEU A 233 -5.56 -11.97 4.62
C LEU A 233 -4.16 -12.50 4.28
N SER A 234 -3.21 -12.34 5.19
CA SER A 234 -1.84 -12.80 4.98
C SER A 234 -1.20 -13.27 6.28
N HIS A 235 -0.20 -14.13 6.14
CA HIS A 235 0.52 -14.76 7.25
C HIS A 235 2.01 -14.63 7.01
N ASP A 236 2.67 -13.86 7.88
CA ASP A 236 4.12 -13.72 7.81
C ASP A 236 4.75 -14.93 8.53
N ALA A 237 5.55 -15.70 7.80
CA ALA A 237 6.22 -16.89 8.30
C ALA A 237 7.56 -16.52 8.96
N ASP A 238 7.53 -15.65 9.97
CA ASP A 238 8.73 -15.16 10.68
C ASP A 238 9.54 -16.30 11.28
N HIS A 239 8.86 -17.33 11.78
CA HIS A 239 9.46 -18.47 12.44
C HIS A 239 8.84 -19.76 11.91
N VAL A 240 9.71 -20.71 11.57
CA VAL A 240 9.31 -22.03 11.05
C VAL A 240 9.93 -23.19 11.85
N GLY A 241 10.62 -22.88 12.97
CA GLY A 241 11.30 -23.89 13.79
C GLY A 241 12.51 -24.56 13.14
N ILE A 242 13.02 -23.99 12.04
CA ILE A 242 14.19 -24.48 11.29
C ILE A 242 15.12 -23.30 11.01
N PRO A 243 16.43 -23.36 11.32
CA PRO A 243 17.05 -24.41 12.13
C PRO A 243 16.50 -24.41 13.55
N PHE A 244 16.69 -25.51 14.26
CA PHE A 244 16.30 -25.58 15.67
C PHE A 244 16.95 -24.48 16.48
N GLN A 245 16.12 -23.84 17.26
CA GLN A 245 16.55 -22.80 18.19
C GLN A 245 16.10 -23.19 19.61
N PRO A 246 17.01 -23.45 20.55
CA PRO A 246 16.65 -23.80 21.94
C PRO A 246 15.69 -22.80 22.59
N LYS A 247 15.79 -21.52 22.19
CA LYS A 247 14.87 -20.46 22.64
C LYS A 247 13.41 -20.72 22.27
N ASN A 248 13.13 -21.43 21.16
CA ASN A 248 11.76 -21.76 20.77
C ASN A 248 11.21 -22.86 21.66
N LEU A 249 12.01 -23.87 21.97
CA LEU A 249 11.66 -24.91 22.91
C LEU A 249 11.38 -24.31 24.31
N LEU A 250 12.30 -23.49 24.81
CA LEU A 250 12.11 -22.78 26.09
C LEU A 250 10.82 -21.92 26.09
N ARG A 251 10.56 -21.23 25.00
CA ARG A 251 9.33 -20.42 24.83
C ARG A 251 8.06 -21.25 24.96
N HIS A 252 8.02 -22.43 24.36
CA HIS A 252 6.86 -23.33 24.46
C HIS A 252 6.73 -23.93 25.86
N MET A 253 7.85 -24.28 26.50
CA MET A 253 7.87 -24.77 27.89
C MET A 253 7.37 -23.70 28.89
N VAL A 254 7.93 -22.51 28.86
CA VAL A 254 7.56 -21.38 29.77
C VAL A 254 6.10 -21.00 29.61
N ARG A 255 5.53 -21.16 28.41
CA ARG A 255 4.13 -20.86 28.14
C ARG A 255 3.16 -22.02 28.37
N GLY A 256 3.65 -23.10 28.98
CA GLY A 256 2.82 -24.25 29.39
C GLY A 256 2.23 -25.04 28.21
N SER A 257 2.78 -24.90 27.00
CA SER A 257 2.30 -25.62 25.81
C SER A 257 3.04 -26.94 25.64
N ALA A 258 2.66 -27.95 26.42
CA ALA A 258 3.26 -29.30 26.33
C ALA A 258 3.21 -29.85 24.89
N THR A 259 2.08 -29.70 24.20
CA THR A 259 1.89 -30.16 22.82
C THR A 259 2.89 -29.52 21.85
N ASN A 260 3.09 -28.20 21.91
CA ASN A 260 4.03 -27.51 21.03
C ASN A 260 5.48 -27.78 21.44
N THR A 261 5.77 -27.98 22.73
CA THR A 261 7.08 -28.42 23.21
C THR A 261 7.44 -29.78 22.60
N TRP A 262 6.55 -30.75 22.65
CA TRP A 262 6.74 -32.06 22.02
C TRP A 262 6.87 -31.97 20.50
N ARG A 263 6.03 -31.18 19.85
CA ARG A 263 6.10 -30.97 18.38
C ARG A 263 7.44 -30.33 17.97
N GLU A 264 7.98 -29.43 18.78
CA GLU A 264 9.29 -28.83 18.48
C GLU A 264 10.43 -29.88 18.57
N ILE A 265 10.38 -30.73 19.61
CA ILE A 265 11.33 -31.85 19.77
C ILE A 265 11.21 -32.87 18.63
N TRP A 266 10.00 -33.32 18.34
CA TRP A 266 9.71 -34.30 17.28
C TRP A 266 9.91 -33.71 15.87
N GLY A 267 9.79 -32.40 15.73
CA GLY A 267 10.04 -31.69 14.45
C GLY A 267 11.45 -31.88 13.90
N TRP A 268 12.36 -32.40 14.71
CA TRP A 268 13.72 -32.80 14.27
C TRP A 268 13.77 -34.10 13.51
N LEU A 269 12.85 -34.97 13.74
CA LEU A 269 12.77 -36.21 12.99
C LEU A 269 12.53 -35.90 11.49
N PRO A 270 13.09 -36.71 10.58
CA PRO A 270 13.07 -36.45 9.14
C PRO A 270 11.67 -36.15 8.56
N ASP A 271 10.64 -36.83 9.06
CA ASP A 271 9.28 -36.76 8.50
C ASP A 271 8.29 -35.98 9.37
N CYS A 272 8.74 -35.38 10.47
CA CYS A 272 7.91 -34.54 11.34
C CYS A 272 8.12 -33.05 11.01
N GLU A 273 7.05 -32.26 11.15
CA GLU A 273 7.10 -30.80 11.00
C GLU A 273 7.24 -30.13 12.38
N PRO A 274 8.17 -29.14 12.55
CA PRO A 274 8.22 -28.29 13.73
C PRO A 274 6.88 -27.60 14.00
N ALA A 275 6.65 -27.22 15.25
CA ALA A 275 5.39 -26.60 15.67
C ALA A 275 5.08 -25.31 14.87
N ASP A 276 6.08 -24.44 14.70
CA ASP A 276 5.91 -23.18 13.98
C ASP A 276 5.66 -23.38 12.48
N LEU A 277 6.30 -24.38 11.85
CA LEU A 277 6.06 -24.69 10.43
C LEU A 277 4.66 -25.29 10.24
N ARG A 278 4.22 -26.19 11.15
CA ARG A 278 2.87 -26.73 11.13
C ARG A 278 1.80 -25.64 11.30
N ALA A 279 2.10 -24.61 12.12
CA ALA A 279 1.18 -23.49 12.34
C ALA A 279 0.86 -22.73 11.05
N VAL A 280 1.72 -22.78 10.01
CA VAL A 280 1.41 -22.23 8.67
C VAL A 280 0.23 -22.97 8.05
N ARG A 281 0.21 -24.30 8.13
CA ARG A 281 -0.92 -25.10 7.62
C ARG A 281 -2.18 -24.85 8.45
N ASP A 282 -2.02 -24.84 9.78
CA ASP A 282 -3.14 -24.66 10.70
C ASP A 282 -3.85 -23.32 10.48
N ILE A 283 -3.10 -22.22 10.30
CA ILE A 283 -3.70 -20.89 10.11
C ILE A 283 -4.41 -20.78 8.74
N VAL A 284 -3.86 -21.36 7.70
CA VAL A 284 -4.48 -21.41 6.37
C VAL A 284 -5.78 -22.22 6.43
N ASN A 285 -5.78 -23.39 7.09
CA ASN A 285 -6.96 -24.23 7.23
C ASN A 285 -8.06 -23.53 8.05
N VAL A 286 -7.69 -22.84 9.13
CA VAL A 286 -8.63 -22.06 9.92
C VAL A 286 -9.24 -20.94 9.09
N THR A 287 -8.42 -20.19 8.32
CA THR A 287 -8.91 -19.11 7.46
C THR A 287 -9.93 -19.62 6.43
N ARG A 288 -9.62 -20.75 5.79
CA ARG A 288 -10.48 -21.37 4.78
C ARG A 288 -11.80 -21.89 5.34
N SER A 289 -11.84 -22.33 6.61
CA SER A 289 -13.08 -22.75 7.23
C SER A 289 -14.13 -21.63 7.33
N TYR A 290 -13.70 -20.36 7.20
CA TYR A 290 -14.54 -19.16 7.09
C TYR A 290 -14.76 -18.70 5.63
N LYS A 291 -14.43 -19.53 4.63
CA LYS A 291 -14.53 -19.22 3.20
C LYS A 291 -13.71 -17.99 2.78
N LEU A 292 -12.61 -17.74 3.47
CA LEU A 292 -11.67 -16.66 3.20
C LEU A 292 -10.37 -17.24 2.65
N ASP A 293 -9.75 -16.50 1.73
CA ASP A 293 -8.43 -16.82 1.20
C ASP A 293 -7.34 -16.10 1.98
N SER A 294 -6.13 -16.66 1.93
CA SER A 294 -4.95 -16.06 2.53
C SER A 294 -3.71 -16.20 1.66
N ALA A 295 -2.70 -15.40 1.97
CA ALA A 295 -1.35 -15.52 1.42
C ALA A 295 -0.36 -15.84 2.54
N VAL A 296 0.74 -16.53 2.21
CA VAL A 296 1.84 -16.79 3.14
C VAL A 296 3.11 -16.15 2.60
N TYR A 297 3.78 -15.33 3.43
CA TYR A 297 5.02 -14.65 3.03
C TYR A 297 6.24 -15.27 3.70
N TRP A 298 7.24 -15.57 2.87
CA TRP A 298 8.43 -16.32 3.23
C TRP A 298 9.67 -15.44 3.24
N MET A 299 10.60 -15.74 4.17
CA MET A 299 11.89 -15.05 4.29
C MET A 299 13.02 -15.86 3.64
N ALA A 300 14.07 -15.15 3.23
CA ALA A 300 15.37 -15.74 2.85
C ALA A 300 16.54 -14.94 3.45
N SER A 301 16.25 -14.15 4.47
CA SER A 301 17.28 -13.35 5.16
C SER A 301 18.23 -14.26 5.96
N PRO A 302 19.52 -13.89 6.04
CA PRO A 302 20.45 -14.57 6.94
C PRO A 302 20.02 -14.38 8.40
N PRO A 303 20.46 -15.27 9.32
CA PRO A 303 20.14 -15.17 10.73
C PRO A 303 20.68 -13.87 11.34
N SER A 304 19.83 -13.20 12.12
CA SER A 304 20.18 -11.96 12.82
C SER A 304 19.44 -11.86 14.17
N LEU A 305 19.64 -10.77 14.91
CA LEU A 305 18.82 -10.49 16.10
C LEU A 305 17.34 -10.28 15.76
N ARG A 306 17.02 -9.94 14.51
CA ARG A 306 15.68 -9.59 14.05
C ARG A 306 15.07 -10.62 13.11
N ASP A 307 15.89 -11.34 12.35
CA ASP A 307 15.46 -12.32 11.38
C ASP A 307 15.79 -13.73 11.86
N SER A 308 14.90 -14.68 11.63
CA SER A 308 15.07 -16.07 12.06
C SER A 308 16.14 -16.82 11.26
N GLY A 309 16.38 -16.41 10.01
CA GLY A 309 17.47 -16.94 9.20
C GLY A 309 17.26 -18.41 8.77
N TYR A 310 16.06 -18.81 8.46
CA TYR A 310 15.83 -20.13 7.89
C TYR A 310 16.14 -20.16 6.38
N ASP A 311 16.53 -21.34 5.89
CA ASP A 311 16.70 -21.56 4.46
C ASP A 311 15.35 -22.00 3.84
N PRO A 312 14.73 -21.22 2.95
CA PRO A 312 13.47 -21.59 2.31
C PRO A 312 13.60 -22.82 1.41
N LYS A 313 14.82 -23.20 1.01
CA LYS A 313 15.11 -24.43 0.23
C LYS A 313 15.07 -25.69 1.08
N HIS A 314 15.04 -25.58 2.41
CA HIS A 314 14.99 -26.74 3.29
C HIS A 314 13.79 -27.64 2.99
N ARG A 315 14.02 -28.97 2.88
CA ARG A 315 13.02 -29.96 2.42
C ARG A 315 11.65 -29.82 3.10
N LYS A 316 11.61 -29.58 4.40
CA LYS A 316 10.35 -29.46 5.16
C LYS A 316 9.58 -28.18 4.78
N ILE A 317 10.27 -27.08 4.56
CA ILE A 317 9.68 -25.80 4.13
C ILE A 317 9.14 -25.95 2.71
N ARG A 318 9.92 -26.53 1.79
CA ARG A 318 9.46 -26.78 0.42
C ARG A 318 8.19 -27.62 0.38
N ARG A 319 8.08 -28.68 1.20
CA ARG A 319 6.85 -29.48 1.31
C ARG A 319 5.63 -28.65 1.70
N VAL A 320 5.80 -27.62 2.54
CA VAL A 320 4.70 -26.71 2.93
C VAL A 320 4.40 -25.73 1.79
N ILE A 321 5.42 -25.19 1.13
CA ILE A 321 5.24 -24.31 -0.05
C ILE A 321 4.52 -25.06 -1.17
N ASP A 322 4.92 -26.30 -1.47
CA ASP A 322 4.27 -27.13 -2.48
C ASP A 322 2.82 -27.43 -2.10
N TRP A 323 2.57 -27.79 -0.84
CA TRP A 323 1.20 -27.96 -0.35
C TRP A 323 0.34 -26.68 -0.49
N LEU A 324 0.89 -25.49 -0.18
CA LEU A 324 0.17 -24.23 -0.40
C LEU A 324 -0.17 -24.01 -1.88
N ARG A 325 0.77 -24.33 -2.76
CA ARG A 325 0.58 -24.25 -4.22
C ARG A 325 -0.55 -25.20 -4.68
N ASP A 326 -0.54 -26.45 -4.23
CA ASP A 326 -1.58 -27.45 -4.54
C ASP A 326 -2.96 -27.01 -4.02
N GLN A 327 -2.96 -26.29 -2.91
CA GLN A 327 -4.17 -25.69 -2.36
C GLN A 327 -4.58 -24.37 -3.03
N GLY A 328 -3.85 -23.84 -4.00
CA GLY A 328 -4.11 -22.54 -4.62
C GLY A 328 -3.93 -21.35 -3.67
N VAL A 329 -3.15 -21.52 -2.58
CA VAL A 329 -2.82 -20.45 -1.63
C VAL A 329 -1.64 -19.65 -2.18
N GLU A 330 -1.75 -18.35 -2.15
CA GLU A 330 -0.67 -17.45 -2.56
C GLU A 330 0.54 -17.60 -1.65
N SER A 331 1.72 -17.76 -2.25
CA SER A 331 3.01 -17.62 -1.57
C SER A 331 3.71 -16.37 -2.08
N GLY A 332 4.17 -15.52 -1.17
CA GLY A 332 4.85 -14.27 -1.46
C GLY A 332 6.14 -14.11 -0.67
N VAL A 333 6.66 -12.90 -0.64
CA VAL A 333 7.98 -12.60 -0.08
C VAL A 333 7.87 -11.72 1.18
N GLN A 334 8.73 -12.03 2.15
CA GLN A 334 8.95 -11.21 3.35
C GLN A 334 10.45 -10.89 3.44
N PRO A 335 10.93 -9.86 2.74
CA PRO A 335 12.34 -9.48 2.80
C PRO A 335 12.75 -9.10 4.22
N GLY A 336 13.99 -9.48 4.59
CA GLY A 336 14.50 -9.35 5.95
C GLY A 336 14.66 -7.92 6.45
N TYR A 337 14.87 -7.76 7.75
CA TYR A 337 14.95 -6.48 8.45
C TYR A 337 15.87 -5.45 7.81
N SER A 338 16.98 -5.88 7.23
CA SER A 338 18.03 -4.99 6.71
C SER A 338 17.90 -4.67 5.21
N THR A 339 16.86 -5.13 4.54
CA THR A 339 16.72 -4.98 3.07
C THR A 339 16.05 -3.67 2.64
N PHE A 340 15.25 -3.02 3.50
CA PHE A 340 14.39 -1.88 3.13
C PHE A 340 15.15 -0.67 2.55
N ARG A 341 16.45 -0.51 2.85
CA ARG A 341 17.36 0.50 2.28
C ARG A 341 18.53 -0.10 1.52
N SER A 342 18.46 -1.38 1.14
CA SER A 342 19.54 -2.07 0.43
C SER A 342 18.99 -2.91 -0.70
N PRO A 343 18.90 -2.35 -1.92
CA PRO A 343 18.39 -3.07 -3.09
C PRO A 343 19.24 -4.31 -3.43
N GLU A 344 20.54 -4.32 -3.09
CA GLU A 344 21.41 -5.48 -3.32
C GLU A 344 21.06 -6.64 -2.39
N ARG A 345 20.77 -6.36 -1.10
CA ARG A 345 20.31 -7.39 -0.15
C ARG A 345 18.93 -7.88 -0.55
N LEU A 346 18.02 -6.97 -0.87
CA LEU A 346 16.68 -7.30 -1.34
C LEU A 346 16.76 -8.24 -2.56
N ARG A 347 17.53 -7.90 -3.57
CA ARG A 347 17.68 -8.71 -4.78
C ARG A 347 18.20 -10.11 -4.49
N ARG A 348 19.19 -10.25 -3.59
CA ARG A 348 19.71 -11.58 -3.20
C ARG A 348 18.63 -12.44 -2.54
N GLU A 349 17.87 -11.87 -1.60
CA GLU A 349 16.80 -12.60 -0.92
C GLU A 349 15.67 -12.97 -1.88
N ILE A 350 15.27 -12.06 -2.77
CA ILE A 350 14.24 -12.33 -3.78
C ILE A 350 14.69 -13.42 -4.76
N ASN A 351 15.94 -13.41 -5.21
CA ASN A 351 16.47 -14.45 -6.08
C ASN A 351 16.42 -15.84 -5.39
N THR A 352 16.80 -15.90 -4.10
CA THR A 352 16.70 -17.13 -3.32
C THR A 352 15.24 -17.61 -3.17
N LEU A 353 14.30 -16.70 -2.95
CA LEU A 353 12.89 -17.05 -2.86
C LEU A 353 12.30 -17.48 -4.21
N ARG A 354 12.72 -16.89 -5.32
CA ARG A 354 12.29 -17.30 -6.66
C ARG A 354 12.66 -18.75 -6.98
N GLU A 355 13.79 -19.26 -6.48
CA GLU A 355 14.19 -20.66 -6.67
C GLU A 355 13.20 -21.67 -6.05
N VAL A 356 12.39 -21.25 -5.07
CA VAL A 356 11.37 -22.10 -4.42
C VAL A 356 9.94 -21.70 -4.76
N LEU A 357 9.68 -20.41 -4.99
CA LEU A 357 8.34 -19.89 -5.32
C LEU A 357 8.05 -19.88 -6.82
N GLY A 358 9.10 -19.87 -7.66
CA GLY A 358 9.02 -19.76 -9.11
C GLY A 358 9.15 -18.33 -9.63
N ASP A 359 9.24 -18.18 -10.97
CA ASP A 359 9.50 -16.92 -11.67
C ASP A 359 8.23 -16.07 -11.91
N GLY A 360 7.09 -16.52 -11.42
CA GLY A 360 5.84 -15.78 -11.53
C GLY A 360 5.88 -14.39 -10.83
N PRO A 361 4.83 -13.58 -11.02
CA PRO A 361 4.70 -12.32 -10.32
C PRO A 361 4.61 -12.55 -8.81
N LEU A 362 5.45 -11.86 -8.06
CA LEU A 362 5.58 -11.95 -6.61
C LEU A 362 5.33 -10.59 -5.96
N GLY A 363 4.68 -10.61 -4.81
CA GLY A 363 4.56 -9.48 -3.92
C GLY A 363 4.64 -9.94 -2.47
N GLY A 364 4.47 -9.04 -1.52
CA GLY A 364 4.60 -9.40 -0.10
C GLY A 364 4.67 -8.21 0.82
N ARG A 365 5.52 -8.33 1.87
CA ARG A 365 5.62 -7.33 2.94
C ARG A 365 7.03 -7.30 3.50
N GLN A 366 7.56 -6.10 3.69
CA GLN A 366 8.84 -5.87 4.36
C GLN A 366 8.77 -6.25 5.85
N HIS A 367 9.74 -7.03 6.31
CA HIS A 367 9.79 -7.44 7.73
C HIS A 367 9.82 -6.25 8.67
N TYR A 368 9.14 -6.35 9.81
CA TYR A 368 8.91 -5.27 10.78
C TYR A 368 8.12 -4.08 10.22
N LEU A 369 7.48 -4.17 9.06
CA LEU A 369 6.82 -3.04 8.39
C LEU A 369 7.79 -1.86 8.14
N ARG A 370 9.08 -2.16 7.92
CA ARG A 370 10.09 -1.13 7.65
C ARG A 370 9.94 -0.63 6.22
N TRP A 371 9.69 0.64 6.08
CA TRP A 371 9.40 1.26 4.81
C TRP A 371 9.97 2.69 4.78
N CYS A 372 10.43 3.13 3.62
CA CYS A 372 10.77 4.51 3.28
C CYS A 372 10.39 4.75 1.81
N LEU A 373 10.46 6.00 1.35
CA LEU A 373 10.06 6.37 -0.02
C LEU A 373 10.76 5.56 -1.11
N ASP A 374 12.01 5.14 -0.88
CA ASP A 374 12.78 4.35 -1.83
C ASP A 374 12.37 2.87 -1.86
N THR A 375 11.59 2.40 -0.88
CA THR A 375 11.18 1.00 -0.80
C THR A 375 10.42 0.57 -2.06
N TRP A 376 9.49 1.38 -2.55
CA TRP A 376 8.76 1.08 -3.79
C TRP A 376 9.68 1.01 -5.01
N ILE A 377 10.69 1.89 -5.09
CA ILE A 377 11.69 1.88 -6.18
C ILE A 377 12.51 0.59 -6.11
N HIS A 378 12.99 0.23 -4.93
CA HIS A 378 13.78 -1.00 -4.72
C HIS A 378 12.97 -2.26 -5.05
N TRP A 379 11.70 -2.29 -4.69
CA TRP A 379 10.79 -3.41 -4.98
C TRP A 379 10.55 -3.54 -6.49
N GLU A 380 10.26 -2.43 -7.17
CA GLU A 380 10.12 -2.38 -8.63
C GLU A 380 11.39 -2.87 -9.33
N MET A 381 12.58 -2.41 -8.91
CA MET A 381 13.87 -2.84 -9.45
C MET A 381 14.17 -4.33 -9.25
N CYS A 382 13.56 -4.96 -8.24
CA CYS A 382 13.66 -6.40 -7.99
C CYS A 382 12.55 -7.21 -8.68
N GLY A 383 11.71 -6.56 -9.50
CA GLY A 383 10.61 -7.20 -10.22
C GLY A 383 9.49 -7.69 -9.32
N LEU A 384 9.28 -7.03 -8.17
CA LEU A 384 8.13 -7.28 -7.31
C LEU A 384 6.92 -6.50 -7.81
N THR A 385 5.74 -7.08 -7.67
CA THR A 385 4.52 -6.60 -8.33
C THR A 385 3.54 -5.92 -7.39
N TYR A 386 3.63 -6.19 -6.10
CA TYR A 386 2.92 -5.42 -5.08
C TYR A 386 3.70 -5.39 -3.76
N ASP A 387 3.51 -4.30 -3.03
CA ASP A 387 3.95 -4.11 -1.65
C ASP A 387 2.72 -3.99 -0.73
N SER A 388 2.75 -4.64 0.42
CA SER A 388 1.72 -4.54 1.46
C SER A 388 2.34 -4.16 2.80
N THR A 389 3.33 -3.27 2.77
CA THR A 389 4.09 -2.85 3.96
C THR A 389 3.45 -1.66 4.67
N LEU A 390 2.77 -0.76 3.94
CA LEU A 390 2.23 0.46 4.53
C LEU A 390 1.13 0.18 5.55
N CYS A 391 1.56 0.13 6.83
CA CYS A 391 0.72 0.09 8.02
C CYS A 391 1.43 0.85 9.14
N TYR A 392 0.70 1.41 10.06
CA TYR A 392 1.29 1.81 11.34
C TYR A 392 1.51 0.57 12.21
N ALA A 393 2.70 0.43 12.77
CA ALA A 393 2.97 -0.70 13.65
C ALA A 393 2.30 -0.54 15.02
N ASP A 394 2.17 0.70 15.47
CA ASP A 394 1.72 1.11 16.80
C ASP A 394 0.22 1.40 16.90
N HIS A 395 -0.49 1.61 15.79
CA HIS A 395 -1.93 1.90 15.75
C HIS A 395 -2.62 1.24 14.55
N LEU A 396 -3.92 0.97 14.70
CA LEU A 396 -4.82 0.72 13.58
C LEU A 396 -5.02 2.00 12.78
N GLY A 397 -5.17 1.88 11.48
CA GLY A 397 -5.48 3.03 10.64
C GLY A 397 -5.03 2.92 9.21
N PHE A 398 -5.43 3.91 8.44
CA PHE A 398 -5.17 3.99 7.00
C PHE A 398 -3.92 4.84 6.76
N ARG A 399 -2.70 4.24 6.91
CA ARG A 399 -1.43 4.97 6.75
C ARG A 399 -1.32 5.65 5.38
N ALA A 400 -1.78 4.99 4.32
CA ALA A 400 -1.83 5.56 2.98
C ALA A 400 -3.07 6.43 2.72
N GLY A 401 -3.93 6.67 3.72
CA GLY A 401 -5.20 7.41 3.57
C GLY A 401 -6.23 6.69 2.69
N THR A 402 -6.02 5.41 2.38
CA THR A 402 -6.84 4.61 1.47
C THR A 402 -6.82 3.14 1.87
N CYS A 403 -7.89 2.41 1.55
CA CYS A 403 -7.93 0.94 1.54
C CYS A 403 -8.11 0.36 0.12
N ILE A 404 -8.14 1.21 -0.90
CA ILE A 404 -8.17 0.78 -2.29
C ILE A 404 -6.74 0.67 -2.79
N PRO A 405 -6.28 -0.51 -3.28
CA PRO A 405 -4.94 -0.67 -3.85
C PRO A 405 -4.68 0.31 -4.98
N TYR A 406 -3.47 0.80 -5.10
CA TYR A 406 -3.11 1.84 -6.06
C TYR A 406 -1.65 1.73 -6.52
N GLN A 407 -1.33 2.35 -7.65
CA GLN A 407 0.06 2.55 -8.07
C GLN A 407 0.61 3.79 -7.36
N PRO A 408 1.59 3.67 -6.44
CA PRO A 408 2.10 4.83 -5.73
C PRO A 408 2.84 5.80 -6.66
N TRP A 409 2.72 7.10 -6.40
CA TRP A 409 3.50 8.11 -7.11
C TRP A 409 4.90 8.22 -6.52
N LEU A 410 5.91 7.92 -7.32
CA LEU A 410 7.33 8.02 -6.94
C LEU A 410 7.77 9.48 -7.05
N LEU A 411 7.86 10.19 -5.92
CA LEU A 411 8.17 11.62 -5.88
C LEU A 411 9.49 11.97 -6.55
N SER A 412 10.54 11.17 -6.30
CA SER A 412 11.87 11.39 -6.86
C SER A 412 11.94 11.17 -8.38
N LEU A 413 11.10 10.25 -8.90
CA LEU A 413 11.07 9.91 -10.32
C LEU A 413 9.93 10.60 -11.08
N ASN A 414 9.05 11.29 -10.37
CA ASN A 414 7.90 12.02 -10.92
C ASN A 414 7.04 11.16 -11.87
N ARG A 415 6.78 9.92 -11.48
CA ARG A 415 5.93 8.95 -12.21
C ARG A 415 5.25 7.97 -11.25
N PRO A 416 4.19 7.27 -11.68
CA PRO A 416 3.66 6.14 -10.93
C PRO A 416 4.68 4.98 -10.90
N ALA A 417 4.65 4.17 -9.86
CA ALA A 417 5.38 2.90 -9.79
C ALA A 417 4.76 1.85 -10.72
N ASP A 418 5.57 0.90 -11.19
CA ASP A 418 5.08 -0.27 -11.93
C ASP A 418 4.75 -1.45 -10.97
N LEU A 419 4.28 -1.12 -9.78
CA LEU A 419 3.77 -2.05 -8.77
C LEU A 419 2.51 -1.49 -8.10
N LEU A 420 1.78 -2.35 -7.37
CA LEU A 420 0.68 -1.91 -6.50
C LEU A 420 1.16 -1.74 -5.05
N GLU A 421 0.72 -0.68 -4.41
CA GLU A 421 0.60 -0.66 -2.96
C GLU A 421 -0.75 -1.25 -2.57
N VAL A 422 -0.73 -2.29 -1.71
CA VAL A 422 -1.90 -2.92 -1.10
C VAL A 422 -1.87 -2.58 0.39
N PRO A 423 -2.46 -1.45 0.82
CA PRO A 423 -2.29 -0.94 2.18
C PRO A 423 -2.70 -1.97 3.23
N LEU A 424 -1.83 -2.21 4.20
CA LEU A 424 -2.14 -3.08 5.33
C LEU A 424 -2.86 -2.26 6.42
N LEU A 425 -3.92 -2.83 6.98
CA LEU A 425 -4.78 -2.12 7.95
C LEU A 425 -4.66 -2.69 9.36
N VAL A 426 -4.54 -4.01 9.48
CA VAL A 426 -4.60 -4.70 10.77
C VAL A 426 -3.44 -5.67 10.91
N MET A 427 -2.79 -5.66 12.08
CA MET A 427 -1.77 -6.63 12.48
C MET A 427 -2.04 -7.13 13.90
N ASP A 428 -1.86 -8.43 14.15
CA ASP A 428 -2.03 -9.04 15.47
C ASP A 428 -1.17 -8.36 16.55
N ARG A 429 0.08 -8.02 16.21
CA ARG A 429 1.00 -7.33 17.12
C ARG A 429 0.55 -5.90 17.43
N THR A 430 -0.06 -5.21 16.48
CA THR A 430 -0.64 -3.88 16.71
C THR A 430 -1.73 -3.95 17.76
N LEU A 431 -2.71 -4.85 17.59
CA LEU A 431 -3.85 -4.98 18.50
C LEU A 431 -3.41 -5.35 19.94
N LEU A 432 -2.68 -6.45 20.05
CA LEU A 432 -2.42 -7.09 21.35
C LEU A 432 -1.08 -6.67 21.97
N GLY A 433 -0.13 -6.24 21.16
CA GLY A 433 1.22 -5.85 21.60
C GLY A 433 1.37 -4.34 21.83
N TYR A 434 1.17 -3.55 20.79
CA TYR A 434 1.36 -2.09 20.85
C TYR A 434 0.18 -1.37 21.51
N MET A 435 -1.03 -1.57 21.02
CA MET A 435 -2.24 -0.94 21.56
C MET A 435 -2.72 -1.62 22.85
N LYS A 436 -2.28 -2.85 23.14
CA LYS A 436 -2.63 -3.65 24.32
C LYS A 436 -4.15 -3.78 24.55
N LEU A 437 -4.90 -3.87 23.46
CA LEU A 437 -6.35 -4.00 23.52
C LEU A 437 -6.75 -5.36 24.11
N ASN A 438 -7.87 -5.39 24.82
CA ASN A 438 -8.53 -6.65 25.13
C ASN A 438 -9.24 -7.20 23.88
N GLU A 439 -9.80 -8.40 23.98
CA GLU A 439 -10.43 -9.08 22.84
C GLU A 439 -11.62 -8.28 22.28
N GLU A 440 -12.52 -7.81 23.14
CA GLU A 440 -13.71 -7.05 22.79
C GLU A 440 -13.34 -5.75 22.04
N LYS A 441 -12.48 -4.92 22.64
CA LYS A 441 -11.99 -3.68 21.99
C LYS A 441 -11.27 -3.93 20.68
N SER A 442 -10.58 -5.08 20.55
CA SER A 442 -9.93 -5.48 19.30
C SER A 442 -10.95 -5.78 18.21
N VAL A 443 -12.01 -6.53 18.55
CA VAL A 443 -13.10 -6.85 17.62
C VAL A 443 -13.81 -5.57 17.18
N ASP A 444 -14.14 -4.68 18.10
CA ASP A 444 -14.81 -3.41 17.80
C ASP A 444 -13.96 -2.51 16.89
N ALA A 445 -12.66 -2.39 17.15
CA ALA A 445 -11.74 -1.59 16.35
C ALA A 445 -11.63 -2.14 14.92
N VAL A 446 -11.49 -3.46 14.77
CA VAL A 446 -11.43 -4.11 13.45
C VAL A 446 -12.78 -4.03 12.74
N HIS A 447 -13.89 -4.16 13.45
CA HIS A 447 -15.24 -4.01 12.88
C HIS A 447 -15.44 -2.59 12.29
N ARG A 448 -14.98 -1.53 12.99
CA ARG A 448 -15.00 -0.16 12.44
C ARG A 448 -14.16 -0.06 11.17
N CYS A 449 -12.96 -0.67 11.15
CA CYS A 449 -12.09 -0.69 9.98
C CYS A 449 -12.77 -1.38 8.78
N ILE A 450 -13.38 -2.57 8.98
CA ILE A 450 -14.14 -3.31 7.96
C ILE A 450 -15.32 -2.48 7.44
N SER A 451 -16.06 -1.82 8.34
CA SER A 451 -17.21 -0.99 7.98
C SER A 451 -16.81 0.18 7.07
N ARG A 452 -15.67 0.80 7.33
CA ARG A 452 -15.13 1.86 6.46
C ARG A 452 -14.66 1.33 5.11
N CYS A 453 -13.99 0.17 5.08
CA CYS A 453 -13.63 -0.48 3.82
C CYS A 453 -14.87 -0.82 2.99
N ARG A 454 -15.93 -1.34 3.63
CA ARG A 454 -17.20 -1.68 2.96
C ARG A 454 -17.86 -0.44 2.37
N ALA A 455 -17.88 0.67 3.10
CA ALA A 455 -18.51 1.93 2.65
C ALA A 455 -17.90 2.46 1.34
N VAL A 456 -16.60 2.27 1.14
CA VAL A 456 -15.88 2.76 -0.06
C VAL A 456 -15.64 1.66 -1.10
N GLY A 457 -16.06 0.40 -0.84
CA GLY A 457 -15.78 -0.73 -1.72
C GLY A 457 -14.30 -1.11 -1.78
N GLY A 458 -13.59 -0.88 -0.68
CA GLY A 458 -12.15 -1.13 -0.57
C GLY A 458 -11.80 -2.56 -0.22
N VAL A 459 -10.52 -2.77 0.11
CA VAL A 459 -9.94 -4.06 0.50
C VAL A 459 -9.61 -4.02 1.99
N PHE A 460 -10.22 -4.90 2.77
CA PHE A 460 -9.79 -5.15 4.13
C PHE A 460 -8.57 -6.05 4.13
N THR A 461 -7.46 -5.56 4.68
CA THR A 461 -6.19 -6.30 4.72
C THR A 461 -5.79 -6.57 6.16
N MET A 462 -5.40 -7.81 6.44
CA MET A 462 -4.95 -8.22 7.76
C MET A 462 -3.75 -9.15 7.67
N VAL A 463 -2.75 -8.94 8.54
CA VAL A 463 -1.68 -9.89 8.80
C VAL A 463 -1.87 -10.54 10.17
N TRP A 464 -1.68 -11.86 10.18
CA TRP A 464 -1.64 -12.65 11.40
C TRP A 464 -0.47 -13.61 11.34
N HIS A 465 0.48 -13.49 12.28
CA HIS A 465 1.69 -14.31 12.28
C HIS A 465 1.35 -15.78 12.56
N ASN A 466 2.01 -16.70 11.86
CA ASN A 466 1.76 -18.13 11.97
C ASN A 466 1.87 -18.64 13.42
N ASN A 467 2.90 -18.23 14.14
CA ASN A 467 3.14 -18.67 15.51
C ASN A 467 2.20 -18.05 16.56
N ALA A 468 1.41 -17.05 16.19
CA ALA A 468 0.41 -16.45 17.08
C ALA A 468 -0.68 -17.45 17.48
N LEU A 469 -1.02 -18.41 16.61
CA LEU A 469 -2.02 -19.45 16.93
C LEU A 469 -1.62 -20.38 18.08
N HIS A 470 -0.36 -20.40 18.49
CA HIS A 470 0.06 -21.16 19.68
C HIS A 470 -0.53 -20.59 20.98
N TYR A 471 -0.99 -19.36 20.97
CA TYR A 471 -1.55 -18.67 22.14
C TYR A 471 -3.07 -18.64 22.07
N PRO A 472 -3.79 -19.20 23.07
CA PRO A 472 -5.26 -19.27 23.07
C PRO A 472 -5.92 -17.91 22.84
N ARG A 473 -5.41 -16.84 23.45
CA ARG A 473 -5.91 -15.48 23.28
C ARG A 473 -5.82 -14.99 21.81
N TYR A 474 -4.70 -15.25 21.14
CA TYR A 474 -4.53 -14.87 19.74
C TYR A 474 -5.41 -15.71 18.81
N ARG A 475 -5.54 -17.01 19.10
CA ARG A 475 -6.40 -17.92 18.35
C ARG A 475 -7.88 -17.53 18.48
N SER A 476 -8.37 -17.25 19.71
CA SER A 476 -9.74 -16.80 19.96
C SER A 476 -10.05 -15.52 19.21
N LEU A 477 -9.19 -14.51 19.34
CA LEU A 477 -9.37 -13.24 18.64
C LEU A 477 -9.36 -13.46 17.12
N TYR A 478 -8.41 -14.22 16.57
CA TYR A 478 -8.32 -14.49 15.14
C TYR A 478 -9.63 -15.07 14.57
N THR A 479 -10.19 -16.10 15.22
CA THR A 479 -11.46 -16.71 14.78
C THR A 479 -12.63 -15.74 14.82
N LYS A 480 -12.69 -14.85 15.82
CA LYS A 480 -13.71 -13.78 15.87
C LYS A 480 -13.54 -12.77 14.74
N LEU A 481 -12.30 -12.38 14.43
CA LEU A 481 -12.02 -11.48 13.30
C LEU A 481 -12.37 -12.11 11.97
N LEU A 482 -12.09 -13.40 11.77
CA LEU A 482 -12.51 -14.12 10.55
C LEU A 482 -14.03 -14.11 10.40
N LYS A 483 -14.77 -14.34 11.50
CA LYS A 483 -16.24 -14.33 11.49
C LYS A 483 -16.82 -12.98 11.06
N ILE A 484 -16.26 -11.86 11.51
CA ILE A 484 -16.76 -10.53 11.10
C ILE A 484 -16.28 -10.12 9.70
N THR A 485 -15.32 -10.85 9.12
CA THR A 485 -14.82 -10.66 7.73
C THR A 485 -15.56 -11.57 6.75
N GLU A 486 -16.28 -12.57 7.24
CA GLU A 486 -17.04 -13.50 6.39
C GLU A 486 -17.98 -12.75 5.44
N GLY A 487 -18.08 -13.22 4.20
CA GLY A 487 -18.86 -12.58 3.15
C GLY A 487 -18.15 -11.44 2.40
N ALA A 488 -16.89 -11.14 2.72
CA ALA A 488 -16.07 -10.31 1.85
C ALA A 488 -15.62 -11.10 0.61
N ASP A 489 -15.65 -10.44 -0.56
CA ASP A 489 -15.15 -11.03 -1.79
C ASP A 489 -13.62 -11.22 -1.72
N ARG A 490 -13.11 -12.19 -2.48
CA ARG A 490 -11.68 -12.37 -2.64
C ARG A 490 -11.07 -11.17 -3.36
N PHE A 491 -9.93 -10.69 -2.85
CA PHE A 491 -9.13 -9.71 -3.56
C PHE A 491 -8.11 -10.41 -4.49
N ASP A 492 -8.29 -10.26 -5.80
CA ASP A 492 -7.35 -10.73 -6.82
C ASP A 492 -6.41 -9.60 -7.22
N TRP A 493 -5.23 -9.56 -6.58
CA TRP A 493 -4.22 -8.54 -6.87
C TRP A 493 -3.64 -8.66 -8.30
N LYS A 494 -3.67 -9.85 -8.92
CA LYS A 494 -3.18 -10.04 -10.30
C LYS A 494 -4.11 -9.38 -11.31
N ALA A 495 -5.41 -9.54 -11.10
CA ALA A 495 -6.42 -8.84 -11.91
C ALA A 495 -6.34 -7.32 -11.69
N GLU A 496 -6.19 -6.87 -10.44
CA GLU A 496 -6.02 -5.45 -10.11
C GLU A 496 -4.76 -4.86 -10.77
N LEU A 497 -3.61 -5.54 -10.66
CA LEU A 497 -2.36 -5.11 -11.30
C LEU A 497 -2.50 -5.04 -12.82
N SER A 498 -3.08 -6.07 -13.44
CA SER A 498 -3.30 -6.08 -14.89
C SER A 498 -4.17 -4.91 -15.34
N SER A 499 -5.24 -4.61 -14.59
CA SER A 499 -6.09 -3.46 -14.84
C SER A 499 -5.33 -2.14 -14.66
N ALA A 500 -4.55 -2.01 -13.58
CA ALA A 500 -3.79 -0.80 -13.29
C ALA A 500 -2.68 -0.54 -14.32
N LEU A 501 -1.94 -1.56 -14.76
CA LEU A 501 -0.84 -1.42 -15.72
C LEU A 501 -1.34 -1.36 -17.17
N GLY A 502 -2.34 -2.16 -17.54
CA GLY A 502 -2.86 -2.28 -18.89
C GLY A 502 -3.70 -1.08 -19.34
N ASN A 503 -4.52 -0.57 -18.45
CA ASN A 503 -5.49 0.50 -18.72
C ASN A 503 -5.10 1.84 -18.09
N ALA A 504 -3.81 2.05 -17.79
CA ALA A 504 -3.33 3.27 -17.16
C ALA A 504 -3.67 4.52 -18.01
N PRO A 505 -4.78 5.22 -17.75
CA PRO A 505 -5.28 6.28 -18.65
C PRO A 505 -4.37 7.52 -18.66
N TRP A 506 -3.41 7.60 -17.73
CA TRP A 506 -2.39 8.64 -17.71
C TRP A 506 -1.22 8.35 -18.68
N LYS A 507 -1.08 7.12 -19.21
CA LYS A 507 -0.04 6.75 -20.18
C LYS A 507 -0.43 7.12 -21.63
N SER A 508 -1.70 7.39 -21.93
CA SER A 508 -2.14 7.81 -23.26
C SER A 508 -1.58 9.19 -23.59
N LYS A 509 -1.00 9.36 -24.78
CA LYS A 509 -0.52 10.64 -25.29
C LYS A 509 -1.67 11.66 -25.21
N CYS A 510 -1.57 12.64 -24.31
CA CYS A 510 -2.41 13.82 -24.39
C CYS A 510 -2.15 14.48 -25.75
N ALA A 511 -3.20 14.67 -26.54
CA ALA A 511 -3.21 15.75 -27.48
C ALA A 511 -3.14 17.04 -26.63
N ILE A 512 -1.94 17.57 -26.45
CA ILE A 512 -1.75 18.93 -25.94
C ILE A 512 -2.21 19.80 -27.08
N GLY A 513 -3.45 20.27 -27.00
CA GLY A 513 -3.92 21.35 -27.85
C GLY A 513 -3.05 22.54 -27.54
N SER A 514 -2.24 22.93 -28.51
CA SER A 514 -1.45 24.15 -28.57
C SER A 514 -2.30 25.39 -28.38
#